data_3fab11a4c6bb46309f7bef132e7bec2e
#
_entry.id   3fab11a4c6bb46309f7bef132e7bec2e
#
_cell.length_a   1.000
_cell.length_b   1.000
_cell.length_c   1.000
_cell.angle_alpha   90.00
_cell.angle_beta   90.00
_cell.angle_gamma   90.00
#
_symmetry.space_group_name_H-M   'P 1'
#
loop_
_entity.id
_entity.type
_entity.pdbx_description
1 polymer ?
#
loop_
_entity_poly.entity_id
_entity_poly.type
_entity_poly.pdbx_seq_one_letter_code
_entity_poly.pdbx_strand_id
1 'polypeptide(L)'
;MAVLHVQYQGHSPGPNGIMIPIDPKQLIAMRGPVLQVLIKVPPEIVDALNKQSLPIPAPIPGCGLIDTGAAYSCIDHAAAKALSLPIVNVVKMASATHEAVDTNVYPISFDILGSQPMSVNCPRASGAALANQGLLLLIGRDLLANSHFSYNGPAGQFTICF
;
A
#
# COMPACT_ATOMS: atom_id res chain seq x y z
N MET A 1 0.32 16.52 11.92
CA MET A 1 -0.63 15.47 11.49
C MET A 1 -1.01 15.75 10.05
N ALA A 2 -0.63 14.87 9.13
CA ALA A 2 -0.99 15.00 7.73
C ALA A 2 -2.33 14.28 7.49
N VAL A 3 -3.20 14.87 6.67
CA VAL A 3 -4.54 14.35 6.35
C VAL A 3 -4.65 14.17 4.85
N LEU A 4 -5.03 12.99 4.41
CA LEU A 4 -5.36 12.70 3.02
C LEU A 4 -6.85 12.36 2.92
N HIS A 5 -7.55 13.11 2.07
CA HIS A 5 -8.92 12.83 1.68
C HIS A 5 -8.94 12.35 0.24
N VAL A 6 -9.58 11.21 -0.01
CA VAL A 6 -9.71 10.61 -1.33
C VAL A 6 -11.18 10.49 -1.67
N GLN A 7 -11.56 11.04 -2.82
CA GLN A 7 -12.89 10.85 -3.40
C GLN A 7 -12.77 10.15 -4.74
N TYR A 8 -13.52 9.08 -4.92
CA TYR A 8 -13.56 8.36 -6.18
C TYR A 8 -14.34 9.13 -7.23
N GLN A 9 -13.73 9.22 -8.42
CA GLN A 9 -14.37 9.73 -9.63
C GLN A 9 -13.97 8.83 -10.79
N GLY A 10 -14.90 8.58 -11.69
CA GLY A 10 -14.62 7.75 -12.86
C GLY A 10 -15.71 7.90 -13.91
N HIS A 11 -15.37 7.52 -15.14
CA HIS A 11 -16.29 7.52 -16.26
C HIS A 11 -16.15 6.20 -17.01
N SER A 12 -17.23 5.71 -17.60
CA SER A 12 -17.25 4.56 -18.51
C SER A 12 -17.73 4.98 -19.88
N PRO A 13 -17.28 4.31 -20.95
CA PRO A 13 -17.86 4.51 -22.28
C PRO A 13 -19.35 4.13 -22.28
N GLY A 14 -20.19 5.08 -22.65
CA GLY A 14 -21.61 4.85 -22.88
C GLY A 14 -21.95 4.68 -24.37
N PRO A 15 -23.23 4.57 -24.74
CA PRO A 15 -23.67 4.54 -26.10
C PRO A 15 -23.16 5.75 -26.88
N ASN A 16 -22.77 5.54 -28.13
CA ASN A 16 -22.27 6.60 -29.04
C ASN A 16 -20.98 7.31 -28.58
N GLY A 17 -20.15 6.67 -27.75
CA GLY A 17 -18.87 7.23 -27.28
C GLY A 17 -19.01 8.34 -26.23
N ILE A 18 -20.20 8.58 -25.70
CA ILE A 18 -20.39 9.56 -24.61
C ILE A 18 -19.89 8.94 -23.31
N MET A 19 -19.02 9.66 -22.60
CA MET A 19 -18.51 9.22 -21.29
C MET A 19 -19.58 9.44 -20.22
N ILE A 20 -19.97 8.35 -19.54
CA ILE A 20 -20.97 8.37 -18.48
C ILE A 20 -20.25 8.30 -17.13
N PRO A 21 -20.55 9.20 -16.16
CA PRO A 21 -19.96 9.13 -14.83
C PRO A 21 -20.38 7.82 -14.13
N ILE A 22 -19.40 7.18 -13.49
CA ILE A 22 -19.65 6.00 -12.65
C ILE A 22 -19.98 6.49 -11.24
N ASP A 23 -20.98 5.89 -10.60
CA ASP A 23 -21.33 6.18 -9.21
C ASP A 23 -20.10 5.96 -8.29
N PRO A 24 -19.64 6.99 -7.56
CA PRO A 24 -18.53 6.87 -6.62
C PRO A 24 -18.69 5.76 -5.60
N LYS A 25 -19.93 5.46 -5.16
CA LYS A 25 -20.24 4.33 -4.29
C LYS A 25 -19.85 2.99 -4.91
N GLN A 26 -20.12 2.80 -6.20
CA GLN A 26 -19.73 1.58 -6.91
C GLN A 26 -18.21 1.49 -7.04
N LEU A 27 -17.53 2.59 -7.35
CA LEU A 27 -16.08 2.61 -7.48
C LEU A 27 -15.37 2.21 -6.19
N ILE A 28 -15.77 2.79 -5.05
CA ILE A 28 -15.15 2.46 -3.76
C ILE A 28 -15.51 1.04 -3.30
N ALA A 29 -16.70 0.54 -3.62
CA ALA A 29 -17.10 -0.83 -3.31
C ALA A 29 -16.28 -1.86 -4.12
N MET A 30 -15.94 -1.54 -5.37
CA MET A 30 -15.16 -2.43 -6.24
C MET A 30 -13.67 -2.40 -5.93
N ARG A 31 -13.11 -1.21 -5.64
CA ARG A 31 -11.66 -1.00 -5.50
C ARG A 31 -11.16 -1.05 -4.05
N GLY A 32 -12.05 -0.84 -3.09
CA GLY A 32 -11.67 -0.59 -1.72
C GLY A 32 -10.97 0.78 -1.52
N PRO A 33 -10.47 1.09 -0.34
CA PRO A 33 -9.75 2.33 -0.03
C PRO A 33 -8.29 2.25 -0.51
N VAL A 34 -8.08 2.48 -1.81
CA VAL A 34 -6.77 2.40 -2.47
C VAL A 34 -6.09 3.77 -2.48
N LEU A 35 -4.81 3.78 -2.14
CA LEU A 35 -3.91 4.93 -2.12
C LEU A 35 -2.86 4.80 -3.22
N GLN A 36 -2.42 5.93 -3.75
CA GLN A 36 -1.18 6.00 -4.53
C GLN A 36 0.00 6.05 -3.57
N VAL A 37 0.96 5.16 -3.75
CA VAL A 37 2.13 5.03 -2.89
C VAL A 37 3.42 5.02 -3.70
N LEU A 38 4.50 5.45 -3.06
CA LEU A 38 5.86 5.33 -3.57
C LEU A 38 6.66 4.51 -2.57
N ILE A 39 6.91 3.23 -2.87
CA ILE A 39 7.66 2.34 -1.98
C ILE A 39 9.14 2.56 -2.19
N LYS A 40 9.89 2.64 -1.12
CA LYS A 40 11.32 2.96 -1.11
C LYS A 40 12.07 2.17 -0.05
N VAL A 41 13.37 2.16 -0.19
CA VAL A 41 14.29 1.59 0.80
C VAL A 41 14.23 2.43 2.07
N PRO A 42 14.16 1.84 3.27
CA PRO A 42 14.19 2.56 4.54
C PRO A 42 15.45 3.41 4.72
N PRO A 43 15.35 4.57 5.42
CA PRO A 43 16.48 5.48 5.60
C PRO A 43 17.74 4.81 6.18
N GLU A 44 17.58 3.89 7.13
CA GLU A 44 18.69 3.19 7.78
C GLU A 44 19.48 2.32 6.79
N ILE A 45 18.78 1.73 5.82
CA ILE A 45 19.41 0.92 4.74
C ILE A 45 20.06 1.86 3.72
N VAL A 46 19.43 2.97 3.39
CA VAL A 46 20.01 4.01 2.51
C VAL A 46 21.35 4.50 3.09
N ASP A 47 21.41 4.79 4.39
CA ASP A 47 22.63 5.20 5.08
C ASP A 47 23.73 4.12 5.02
N ALA A 48 23.34 2.86 5.18
CA ALA A 48 24.27 1.74 5.09
C ALA A 48 24.82 1.55 3.67
N LEU A 49 23.98 1.69 2.64
CA LEU A 49 24.39 1.63 1.23
C LEU A 49 25.33 2.79 0.87
N ASN A 50 25.02 4.00 1.33
CA ASN A 50 25.86 5.18 1.11
C ASN A 50 27.27 5.00 1.71
N LYS A 51 27.36 4.49 2.95
CA LYS A 51 28.65 4.20 3.60
C LYS A 51 29.51 3.21 2.83
N GLN A 52 28.89 2.31 2.07
CA GLN A 52 29.54 1.30 1.26
C GLN A 52 29.72 1.74 -0.22
N SER A 53 29.30 2.96 -0.58
CA SER A 53 29.28 3.45 -1.96
C SER A 53 28.49 2.55 -2.92
N LEU A 54 27.44 1.91 -2.42
CA LEU A 54 26.56 1.06 -3.20
C LEU A 54 25.37 1.85 -3.76
N PRO A 55 24.84 1.48 -4.93
CA PRO A 55 23.70 2.16 -5.53
C PRO A 55 22.44 1.96 -4.69
N ILE A 56 21.66 3.03 -4.53
CA ILE A 56 20.35 2.99 -3.86
C ILE A 56 19.31 2.61 -4.92
N PRO A 57 18.50 1.55 -4.69
CA PRO A 57 17.40 1.21 -5.59
C PRO A 57 16.40 2.35 -5.75
N ALA A 58 15.94 2.57 -6.98
CA ALA A 58 14.95 3.60 -7.27
C ALA A 58 13.60 3.26 -6.61
N PRO A 59 12.88 4.25 -6.04
CA PRO A 59 11.55 4.03 -5.50
C PRO A 59 10.55 3.51 -6.55
N ILE A 60 9.60 2.68 -6.12
CA ILE A 60 8.61 2.04 -6.99
C ILE A 60 7.23 2.66 -6.75
N PRO A 61 6.65 3.35 -7.75
CA PRO A 61 5.28 3.86 -7.65
C PRO A 61 4.25 2.74 -7.84
N GLY A 62 3.14 2.84 -7.15
CA GLY A 62 2.03 1.89 -7.31
C GLY A 62 0.87 2.15 -6.37
N CYS A 63 0.06 1.12 -6.15
CA CYS A 63 -1.13 1.19 -5.33
C CYS A 63 -0.95 0.44 -4.00
N GLY A 64 -1.43 1.05 -2.92
CA GLY A 64 -1.58 0.44 -1.61
C GLY A 64 -3.05 0.38 -1.19
N LEU A 65 -3.50 -0.73 -0.64
CA LEU A 65 -4.86 -0.90 -0.12
C LEU A 65 -4.85 -0.79 1.40
N ILE A 66 -5.74 0.01 1.97
CA ILE A 66 -6.01 0.01 3.41
C ILE A 66 -6.87 -1.22 3.70
N ASP A 67 -6.34 -2.15 4.50
CA ASP A 67 -6.99 -3.42 4.85
C ASP A 67 -7.14 -3.57 6.37
N THR A 68 -8.30 -3.21 6.88
CA THR A 68 -8.63 -3.36 8.31
C THR A 68 -8.79 -4.82 8.73
N GLY A 69 -8.93 -5.75 7.78
CA GLY A 69 -8.96 -7.20 8.01
C GLY A 69 -7.57 -7.80 8.25
N ALA A 70 -6.52 -7.20 7.68
CA ALA A 70 -5.15 -7.65 7.86
C ALA A 70 -4.58 -7.21 9.22
N ALA A 71 -3.97 -8.14 9.96
CA ALA A 71 -3.27 -7.82 11.22
C ALA A 71 -1.96 -7.10 10.97
N TYR A 72 -1.27 -7.44 9.89
CA TYR A 72 0.05 -6.91 9.50
C TYR A 72 0.03 -6.40 8.08
N SER A 73 0.84 -5.38 7.85
CA SER A 73 1.07 -4.83 6.52
C SER A 73 1.87 -5.81 5.64
N CYS A 74 1.61 -5.77 4.33
CA CYS A 74 2.27 -6.65 3.37
C CYS A 74 2.84 -5.86 2.20
N ILE A 75 3.97 -6.32 1.67
CA ILE A 75 4.59 -5.82 0.44
C ILE A 75 4.57 -6.91 -0.64
N ASP A 76 4.39 -6.52 -1.90
CA ASP A 76 4.53 -7.45 -3.02
C ASP A 76 5.94 -8.03 -3.12
N HIS A 77 6.05 -9.34 -3.33
CA HIS A 77 7.34 -10.04 -3.42
C HIS A 77 8.27 -9.49 -4.50
N ALA A 78 7.73 -9.13 -5.67
CA ALA A 78 8.53 -8.59 -6.77
C ALA A 78 9.04 -7.18 -6.42
N ALA A 79 8.24 -6.36 -5.75
CA ALA A 79 8.65 -5.04 -5.28
C ALA A 79 9.75 -5.14 -4.22
N ALA A 80 9.61 -6.04 -3.24
CA ALA A 80 10.63 -6.27 -2.23
C ALA A 80 11.97 -6.71 -2.84
N LYS A 81 11.92 -7.59 -3.85
CA LYS A 81 13.11 -8.04 -4.59
C LYS A 81 13.72 -6.92 -5.43
N ALA A 82 12.92 -6.12 -6.13
CA ALA A 82 13.40 -5.02 -6.95
C ALA A 82 14.10 -3.93 -6.13
N LEU A 83 13.63 -3.69 -4.90
CA LEU A 83 14.26 -2.79 -3.94
C LEU A 83 15.44 -3.43 -3.19
N SER A 84 15.78 -4.70 -3.48
CA SER A 84 16.84 -5.45 -2.79
C SER A 84 16.72 -5.41 -1.26
N LEU A 85 15.49 -5.47 -0.75
CA LEU A 85 15.24 -5.39 0.69
C LEU A 85 15.77 -6.63 1.42
N PRO A 86 16.43 -6.46 2.58
CA PRO A 86 16.89 -7.59 3.37
C PRO A 86 15.69 -8.33 4.01
N ILE A 87 15.79 -9.65 4.10
CA ILE A 87 14.87 -10.45 4.90
C ILE A 87 15.30 -10.32 6.36
N VAL A 88 14.42 -9.74 7.19
CA VAL A 88 14.71 -9.52 8.63
C VAL A 88 14.07 -10.58 9.51
N ASN A 89 13.09 -11.32 8.97
CA ASN A 89 12.43 -12.41 9.68
C ASN A 89 11.72 -13.34 8.69
N VAL A 90 11.30 -14.51 9.17
CA VAL A 90 10.36 -15.42 8.51
C VAL A 90 9.23 -15.71 9.48
N VAL A 91 7.99 -15.55 9.04
CA VAL A 91 6.79 -15.77 9.84
C VAL A 91 5.85 -16.73 9.13
N LYS A 92 5.05 -17.47 9.89
CA LYS A 92 3.95 -18.24 9.33
C LYS A 92 2.75 -17.31 9.13
N MET A 93 2.30 -17.15 7.90
CA MET A 93 1.14 -16.35 7.57
C MET A 93 0.03 -17.24 7.02
N ALA A 94 -1.13 -17.17 7.66
CA ALA A 94 -2.34 -17.83 7.20
C ALA A 94 -3.35 -16.78 6.71
N SER A 95 -4.16 -17.13 5.73
CA SER A 95 -5.35 -16.36 5.36
C SER A 95 -6.61 -17.19 5.65
N ALA A 96 -7.77 -16.56 5.53
CA ALA A 96 -9.04 -17.26 5.73
C ALA A 96 -9.24 -18.46 4.78
N THR A 97 -8.49 -18.51 3.67
CA THR A 97 -8.65 -19.51 2.59
C THR A 97 -7.40 -20.36 2.35
N HIS A 98 -6.29 -20.08 3.02
CA HIS A 98 -5.01 -20.79 2.79
C HIS A 98 -4.38 -21.20 4.11
N GLU A 99 -3.77 -22.38 4.10
CA GLU A 99 -2.94 -22.87 5.21
C GLU A 99 -1.74 -21.93 5.46
N ALA A 100 -1.20 -22.03 6.67
CA ALA A 100 -0.06 -21.21 7.07
C ALA A 100 1.18 -21.56 6.24
N VAL A 101 1.73 -20.58 5.55
CA VAL A 101 2.97 -20.68 4.78
C VAL A 101 4.04 -19.78 5.36
N ASP A 102 5.30 -20.24 5.28
CA ASP A 102 6.45 -19.44 5.68
C ASP A 102 6.59 -18.25 4.73
N THR A 103 6.65 -17.06 5.31
CA THR A 103 6.65 -15.79 4.58
C THR A 103 7.79 -14.91 5.06
N ASN A 104 8.57 -14.39 4.14
CA ASN A 104 9.64 -13.44 4.44
C ASN A 104 9.07 -12.11 4.93
N VAL A 105 9.78 -11.48 5.87
CA VAL A 105 9.45 -10.16 6.41
C VAL A 105 10.55 -9.17 6.02
N TYR A 106 10.14 -8.00 5.54
CA TYR A 106 10.99 -6.95 5.02
C TYR A 106 10.75 -5.63 5.74
N PRO A 107 11.80 -4.85 6.03
CA PRO A 107 11.64 -3.46 6.42
C PRO A 107 11.36 -2.64 5.15
N ILE A 108 10.35 -1.78 5.20
CA ILE A 108 9.99 -0.90 4.09
C ILE A 108 9.77 0.52 4.57
N SER A 109 9.97 1.48 3.68
CA SER A 109 9.47 2.84 3.81
C SER A 109 8.60 3.15 2.60
N PHE A 110 7.57 3.95 2.76
CA PHE A 110 6.76 4.40 1.64
C PHE A 110 6.19 5.78 1.89
N ASP A 111 5.97 6.51 0.79
CA ASP A 111 5.23 7.76 0.82
C ASP A 111 3.81 7.50 0.33
N ILE A 112 2.83 8.03 1.03
CA ILE A 112 1.46 8.13 0.54
C ILE A 112 1.40 9.43 -0.25
N LEU A 113 1.06 9.32 -1.55
CA LEU A 113 1.06 10.44 -2.47
C LEU A 113 -0.25 11.24 -2.36
N GLY A 114 -0.12 12.55 -2.32
CA GLY A 114 -1.22 13.50 -2.23
C GLY A 114 -0.70 14.92 -2.31
N SER A 115 -1.55 15.91 -1.99
CA SER A 115 -1.13 17.32 -1.93
C SER A 115 -0.02 17.57 -0.90
N GLN A 116 0.01 16.79 0.15
CA GLN A 116 1.07 16.72 1.15
C GLN A 116 1.49 15.25 1.31
N PRO A 117 2.60 14.82 0.71
CA PRO A 117 3.07 13.44 0.85
C PRO A 117 3.37 13.10 2.31
N MET A 118 2.97 11.90 2.72
CA MET A 118 3.20 11.38 4.06
C MET A 118 4.17 10.20 3.99
N SER A 119 5.31 10.30 4.68
CA SER A 119 6.26 9.19 4.78
C SER A 119 5.92 8.30 5.97
N VAL A 120 5.85 7.00 5.71
CA VAL A 120 5.55 5.96 6.69
C VAL A 120 6.67 4.93 6.68
N ASN A 121 7.17 4.57 7.85
CA ASN A 121 8.12 3.47 8.01
C ASN A 121 7.39 2.25 8.57
N CYS A 122 7.58 1.11 7.91
CA CYS A 122 7.07 -0.18 8.37
C CYS A 122 8.26 -1.13 8.54
N PRO A 123 8.72 -1.37 9.76
CA PRO A 123 9.91 -2.20 9.99
C PRO A 123 9.68 -3.68 9.68
N ARG A 124 8.43 -4.12 9.54
CA ARG A 124 8.08 -5.54 9.42
C ARG A 124 6.87 -5.73 8.49
N ALA A 125 7.04 -5.54 7.18
CA ALA A 125 6.04 -5.89 6.20
C ALA A 125 6.22 -7.34 5.72
N SER A 126 5.16 -8.14 5.75
CA SER A 126 5.19 -9.51 5.24
C SER A 126 5.15 -9.53 3.72
N GLY A 127 5.92 -10.42 3.08
CA GLY A 127 5.86 -10.61 1.64
C GLY A 127 4.55 -11.27 1.23
N ALA A 128 3.93 -10.80 0.15
CA ALA A 128 2.70 -11.37 -0.38
C ALA A 128 2.66 -11.27 -1.92
N ALA A 129 1.81 -12.06 -2.57
CA ALA A 129 1.60 -11.98 -4.02
C ALA A 129 0.47 -10.97 -4.30
N LEU A 130 0.80 -9.68 -4.34
CA LEU A 130 -0.17 -8.60 -4.49
C LEU A 130 -0.29 -8.08 -5.93
N ALA A 131 0.71 -8.31 -6.76
CA ALA A 131 0.76 -7.81 -8.14
C ALA A 131 -0.43 -8.27 -8.99
N ASN A 132 -0.96 -9.48 -8.75
CA ASN A 132 -2.14 -10.00 -9.43
C ASN A 132 -3.41 -9.20 -9.17
N GLN A 133 -3.43 -8.41 -8.09
CA GLN A 133 -4.52 -7.50 -7.73
C GLN A 133 -4.22 -6.05 -8.13
N GLY A 134 -3.09 -5.80 -8.81
CA GLY A 134 -2.62 -4.45 -9.13
C GLY A 134 -2.13 -3.66 -7.92
N LEU A 135 -1.78 -4.35 -6.84
CA LEU A 135 -1.34 -3.75 -5.59
C LEU A 135 0.16 -4.03 -5.35
N LEU A 136 0.83 -3.10 -4.69
CA LEU A 136 2.20 -3.27 -4.18
C LEU A 136 2.25 -3.35 -2.65
N LEU A 137 1.21 -2.85 -1.98
CA LEU A 137 1.18 -2.71 -0.53
C LEU A 137 -0.22 -3.02 0.02
N LEU A 138 -0.30 -3.75 1.15
CA LEU A 138 -1.45 -3.75 2.05
C LEU A 138 -1.05 -3.02 3.33
N ILE A 139 -1.87 -2.07 3.75
CA ILE A 139 -1.70 -1.32 4.99
C ILE A 139 -2.61 -1.94 6.04
N GLY A 140 -2.03 -2.73 6.91
CA GLY A 140 -2.71 -3.48 7.96
C GLY A 140 -2.90 -2.68 9.27
N ARG A 141 -3.53 -3.34 10.25
CA ARG A 141 -3.81 -2.74 11.56
C ARG A 141 -2.57 -2.36 12.36
N ASP A 142 -1.43 -3.00 12.09
CA ASP A 142 -0.13 -2.63 12.68
C ASP A 142 0.25 -1.17 12.41
N LEU A 143 -0.01 -0.67 11.21
CA LEU A 143 0.19 0.74 10.85
C LEU A 143 -1.04 1.59 11.20
N LEU A 144 -2.25 1.07 10.97
CA LEU A 144 -3.50 1.78 11.24
C LEU A 144 -3.72 2.07 12.74
N ALA A 145 -3.06 1.34 13.64
CA ALA A 145 -3.10 1.61 15.08
C ALA A 145 -2.65 3.03 15.47
N ASN A 146 -1.85 3.68 14.61
CA ASN A 146 -1.36 5.05 14.80
C ASN A 146 -2.03 6.06 13.87
N SER A 147 -3.17 5.70 13.27
CA SER A 147 -3.87 6.54 12.30
C SER A 147 -5.34 6.70 12.64
N HIS A 148 -5.96 7.71 12.06
CA HIS A 148 -7.42 7.80 11.98
C HIS A 148 -7.85 7.49 10.55
N PHE A 149 -8.75 6.51 10.39
CA PHE A 149 -9.31 6.10 9.11
C PHE A 149 -10.83 6.20 9.14
N SER A 150 -11.40 6.91 8.17
CA SER A 150 -12.83 7.03 7.96
C SER A 150 -13.20 6.59 6.55
N TYR A 151 -14.18 5.70 6.43
CA TYR A 151 -14.68 5.17 5.17
C TYR A 151 -16.15 5.55 5.01
N ASN A 152 -16.48 6.32 3.97
CA ASN A 152 -17.83 6.73 3.61
C ASN A 152 -18.24 6.10 2.28
N GLY A 153 -18.78 4.89 2.32
CA GLY A 153 -19.22 4.14 1.14
C GLY A 153 -20.28 4.88 0.33
N PRO A 154 -21.36 5.43 0.92
CA PRO A 154 -22.37 6.18 0.19
C PRO A 154 -21.83 7.36 -0.62
N ALA A 155 -20.83 8.06 -0.10
CA ALA A 155 -20.20 9.18 -0.80
C ALA A 155 -19.04 8.75 -1.72
N GLY A 156 -18.62 7.48 -1.70
CA GLY A 156 -17.49 6.99 -2.47
C GLY A 156 -16.17 7.63 -2.06
N GLN A 157 -15.96 7.84 -0.76
CA GLN A 157 -14.79 8.55 -0.27
C GLN A 157 -14.23 7.93 1.01
N PHE A 158 -12.96 8.22 1.28
CA PHE A 158 -12.33 7.90 2.56
C PHE A 158 -11.30 8.96 2.96
N THR A 159 -10.99 9.00 4.24
CA THR A 159 -9.97 9.89 4.81
C THR A 159 -9.03 9.08 5.68
N ILE A 160 -7.74 9.32 5.55
CA ILE A 160 -6.73 8.76 6.45
C ILE A 160 -5.80 9.88 6.92
N CYS A 161 -5.40 9.83 8.20
CA CYS A 161 -4.39 10.70 8.77
C CYS A 161 -3.48 9.92 9.73
N PHE A 162 -2.19 10.25 9.68
CA PHE A 162 -1.11 9.72 10.53
C PHE A 162 -0.52 10.82 11.42
#